data_ba7c34d387f11bf9498e16f63e65debe
#
_entry.id   ba7c34d387f11bf9498e16f63e65debe
#
_cell.length_a   1.000
_cell.length_b   1.000
_cell.length_c   1.000
_cell.angle_alpha   90.00
_cell.angle_beta   90.00
_cell.angle_gamma   90.00
#
_symmetry.space_group_name_H-M   'P 1'
#
loop_
_entity.id
_entity.type
_entity.pdbx_description
1 polymer ?
#
loop_
_entity_poly.entity_id
_entity_poly.type
_entity_poly.pdbx_seq_one_letter_code
_entity_poly.pdbx_strand_id
1 'polypeptide(L)'
;MLYSQFYFRDKGKIPIPLAAVLLFVVALLMGSVFLKTGPASLRASKKNAKRIEVTNLSPVQASVFWQSEQIEEGFLFYGSSLNAVNTLALDDRDVASKKSRYLNHYVTLRNLEAGQTYFFKLVSGRGVIVKPDGVPFSFKTPRTMGAPSSLSPAHGTVLKESLAGEENALVLLAVDNFYSMSTLTKSSGEWLIPLNSFFETQSLENKIPANTAAVKIEILSEDNKNSVLTGQINQLSPVASTIIIGRNYDLNTGGNVLSAQNSASASSFSKTVDIIYPVEGSLIPGRTPLIKGVALPQSQVFITVNSSKTFSATLTADRDGNWSYLLPENLELGAHTITIRTKDNQGKEVTLTRNFTIVANDNAGRVLGEATNSATLTGTPTLTPTPTTSSVPTATASAAPTIPVAGVSAFLPAIFGLSFIIAGLGVLLVF
;
A
#
# COMPACT_ATOMS: atom_id res chain seq x y z
N MET A 1 54.56 -82.85 -25.40
CA MET A 1 53.59 -82.13 -26.29
C MET A 1 52.47 -81.57 -25.46
N LEU A 2 52.51 -80.29 -25.19
CA LEU A 2 51.48 -79.58 -24.40
C LEU A 2 50.69 -78.74 -25.37
N TYR A 3 49.42 -79.07 -25.55
CA TYR A 3 48.45 -78.27 -26.27
C TYR A 3 47.94 -77.17 -25.36
N SER A 4 48.26 -75.91 -25.65
CA SER A 4 47.64 -74.77 -25.03
C SER A 4 46.33 -74.46 -25.75
N GLN A 5 45.18 -74.73 -25.11
CA GLN A 5 43.89 -74.28 -25.58
C GLN A 5 43.74 -72.77 -25.24
N PHE A 6 43.75 -71.92 -26.25
CA PHE A 6 43.34 -70.54 -26.15
C PHE A 6 41.83 -70.52 -26.01
N TYR A 7 41.36 -70.17 -24.80
CA TYR A 7 39.99 -69.90 -24.56
C TYR A 7 39.69 -68.49 -25.13
N PHE A 8 39.09 -68.45 -26.30
CA PHE A 8 38.43 -67.22 -26.75
C PHE A 8 37.21 -67.00 -25.92
N ARG A 9 37.28 -66.03 -25.03
CA ARG A 9 36.13 -65.51 -24.27
C ARG A 9 35.25 -64.79 -25.27
N ASP A 10 34.15 -65.37 -25.73
CA ASP A 10 33.11 -64.75 -26.50
C ASP A 10 32.55 -63.58 -25.66
N LYS A 11 32.78 -62.36 -26.13
CA LYS A 11 32.13 -61.22 -25.56
C LYS A 11 30.61 -61.35 -25.82
N GLY A 12 29.88 -61.82 -24.82
CA GLY A 12 28.46 -62.10 -24.94
C GLY A 12 27.74 -60.87 -25.50
N LYS A 13 27.37 -60.96 -26.76
CA LYS A 13 26.48 -59.93 -27.38
C LYS A 13 25.14 -60.04 -26.69
N ILE A 14 24.65 -58.94 -26.12
CA ILE A 14 23.33 -58.90 -25.55
C ILE A 14 22.32 -59.18 -26.68
N PRO A 15 21.46 -60.21 -26.58
CA PRO A 15 20.52 -60.55 -27.64
C PRO A 15 19.56 -59.33 -27.86
N ILE A 16 19.34 -58.98 -29.13
CA ILE A 16 18.57 -57.89 -29.57
C ILE A 16 17.21 -57.72 -28.80
N PRO A 17 16.46 -58.83 -28.54
CA PRO A 17 15.24 -58.74 -27.76
C PRO A 17 15.47 -58.27 -26.31
N LEU A 18 16.57 -58.64 -25.69
CA LEU A 18 16.92 -58.23 -24.32
C LEU A 18 17.32 -56.78 -24.26
N ALA A 19 18.04 -56.28 -25.26
CA ALA A 19 18.37 -54.85 -25.38
C ALA A 19 17.12 -53.99 -25.60
N ALA A 20 16.16 -54.47 -26.42
CA ALA A 20 14.88 -53.80 -26.65
C ALA A 20 14.02 -53.75 -25.37
N VAL A 21 13.98 -54.84 -24.60
CA VAL A 21 13.27 -54.89 -23.31
C VAL A 21 13.92 -53.94 -22.31
N LEU A 22 15.25 -53.88 -22.23
CA LEU A 22 15.98 -52.99 -21.35
C LEU A 22 15.69 -51.52 -21.71
N LEU A 23 15.70 -51.13 -22.99
CA LEU A 23 15.37 -49.82 -23.48
C LEU A 23 13.89 -49.44 -23.15
N PHE A 24 12.97 -50.40 -23.32
CA PHE A 24 11.56 -50.18 -22.97
C PHE A 24 11.36 -49.99 -21.48
N VAL A 25 12.05 -50.76 -20.63
CA VAL A 25 12.03 -50.58 -19.17
C VAL A 25 12.62 -49.21 -18.75
N VAL A 26 13.75 -48.80 -19.37
CA VAL A 26 14.34 -47.48 -19.12
C VAL A 26 13.40 -46.37 -19.59
N ALA A 27 12.74 -46.51 -20.72
CA ALA A 27 11.76 -45.55 -21.22
C ALA A 27 10.52 -45.45 -20.30
N LEU A 28 10.04 -46.59 -19.76
CA LEU A 28 8.96 -46.66 -18.78
C LEU A 28 9.38 -46.03 -17.44
N LEU A 29 10.59 -46.27 -16.96
CA LEU A 29 11.11 -45.64 -15.75
C LEU A 29 11.30 -44.13 -15.93
N MET A 30 11.87 -43.70 -17.04
CA MET A 30 11.98 -42.30 -17.40
C MET A 30 10.58 -41.66 -17.55
N GLY A 31 9.66 -42.31 -18.25
CA GLY A 31 8.27 -41.86 -18.37
C GLY A 31 7.56 -41.74 -17.02
N SER A 32 7.79 -42.72 -16.11
CA SER A 32 7.20 -42.65 -14.75
C SER A 32 7.79 -41.53 -13.89
N VAL A 33 9.06 -41.18 -14.06
CA VAL A 33 9.67 -40.00 -13.42
C VAL A 33 9.10 -38.72 -14.03
N PHE A 34 8.94 -38.65 -15.36
CA PHE A 34 8.30 -37.52 -16.01
C PHE A 34 6.84 -37.37 -15.66
N LEU A 35 6.08 -38.45 -15.48
CA LEU A 35 4.70 -38.41 -15.01
C LEU A 35 4.60 -37.97 -13.53
N LYS A 36 5.60 -38.29 -12.71
CA LYS A 36 5.69 -37.84 -11.31
C LYS A 36 6.32 -36.45 -11.18
N THR A 37 7.21 -36.07 -12.09
CA THR A 37 7.78 -34.72 -12.23
C THR A 37 7.16 -33.98 -13.41
N GLY A 38 5.90 -34.27 -13.76
CA GLY A 38 5.16 -33.41 -14.66
C GLY A 38 5.43 -31.94 -14.26
N PRO A 39 5.53 -30.96 -15.20
CA PRO A 39 5.86 -29.60 -14.86
C PRO A 39 5.06 -29.33 -13.62
N ALA A 40 5.77 -29.03 -12.50
CA ALA A 40 5.07 -28.65 -11.30
C ALA A 40 4.09 -27.61 -11.81
N SER A 41 2.88 -28.06 -12.10
CA SER A 41 1.81 -27.13 -12.37
C SER A 41 2.04 -26.18 -11.25
N LEU A 42 2.29 -24.92 -11.56
CA LEU A 42 2.25 -23.84 -10.62
C LEU A 42 0.84 -23.89 -10.04
N ARG A 43 0.55 -24.92 -9.27
CA ARG A 43 -0.53 -24.93 -8.32
C ARG A 43 -0.14 -23.80 -7.41
N ALA A 44 -0.63 -22.64 -7.80
CA ALA A 44 -0.57 -21.47 -6.96
C ALA A 44 -0.93 -21.99 -5.57
N SER A 45 0.05 -22.01 -4.69
CA SER A 45 -0.12 -22.54 -3.35
C SER A 45 -1.35 -21.84 -2.79
N LYS A 46 -2.36 -22.60 -2.37
CA LYS A 46 -3.57 -22.03 -1.78
C LYS A 46 -3.09 -21.33 -0.51
N LYS A 47 -3.08 -20.01 -0.55
CA LYS A 47 -2.62 -19.15 0.53
C LYS A 47 -3.84 -18.53 1.19
N ASN A 48 -3.79 -18.30 2.47
CA ASN A 48 -4.84 -17.61 3.21
C ASN A 48 -4.38 -16.18 3.49
N ALA A 49 -5.27 -15.21 3.33
CA ALA A 49 -5.10 -13.89 3.91
C ALA A 49 -5.67 -13.89 5.32
N LYS A 50 -5.06 -13.10 6.21
CA LYS A 50 -5.58 -12.93 7.59
C LYS A 50 -6.92 -12.20 7.59
N ARG A 51 -7.11 -11.26 6.67
CA ARG A 51 -8.30 -10.43 6.54
C ARG A 51 -8.47 -10.04 5.08
N ILE A 52 -9.70 -10.02 4.60
CA ILE A 52 -10.08 -9.51 3.27
C ILE A 52 -11.32 -8.68 3.46
N GLU A 53 -11.34 -7.46 2.95
CA GLU A 53 -12.46 -6.54 3.10
C GLU A 53 -12.66 -5.71 1.83
N VAL A 54 -13.93 -5.50 1.45
CA VAL A 54 -14.31 -4.57 0.38
C VAL A 54 -14.75 -3.26 1.03
N THR A 55 -14.12 -2.17 0.66
CA THR A 55 -14.33 -0.84 1.23
C THR A 55 -14.62 0.18 0.14
N ASN A 56 -14.97 1.40 0.50
CA ASN A 56 -15.24 2.50 -0.45
C ASN A 56 -16.20 2.13 -1.57
N LEU A 57 -17.19 1.29 -1.26
CA LEU A 57 -18.12 0.82 -2.25
C LEU A 57 -18.96 1.98 -2.80
N SER A 58 -19.04 2.08 -4.11
CA SER A 58 -19.87 3.03 -4.85
C SER A 58 -20.35 2.40 -6.17
N PRO A 59 -21.27 3.04 -6.92
CA PRO A 59 -21.71 2.51 -8.22
C PRO A 59 -20.59 2.30 -9.24
N VAL A 60 -19.49 3.05 -9.13
CA VAL A 60 -18.41 3.06 -10.13
C VAL A 60 -17.03 2.71 -9.57
N GLN A 61 -16.95 2.42 -8.27
CA GLN A 61 -15.68 2.16 -7.59
C GLN A 61 -15.87 1.22 -6.40
N ALA A 62 -14.84 0.44 -6.09
CA ALA A 62 -14.69 -0.28 -4.84
C ALA A 62 -13.20 -0.43 -4.53
N SER A 63 -12.83 -0.42 -3.26
CA SER A 63 -11.46 -0.76 -2.84
C SER A 63 -11.46 -2.15 -2.20
N VAL A 64 -10.40 -2.91 -2.43
CA VAL A 64 -10.19 -4.22 -1.81
C VAL A 64 -8.93 -4.13 -0.97
N PHE A 65 -9.08 -4.43 0.29
CA PHE A 65 -8.00 -4.54 1.24
C PHE A 65 -7.80 -6.00 1.62
N TRP A 66 -6.54 -6.43 1.75
CA TRP A 66 -6.21 -7.68 2.42
C TRP A 66 -4.89 -7.58 3.15
N GLN A 67 -4.78 -8.33 4.24
CA GLN A 67 -3.55 -8.45 5.01
C GLN A 67 -2.91 -9.82 4.75
N SER A 68 -1.65 -9.81 4.33
CA SER A 68 -0.85 -11.01 4.17
C SER A 68 -0.17 -11.43 5.49
N GLU A 69 0.40 -12.62 5.53
CA GLU A 69 1.15 -13.10 6.70
C GLU A 69 2.53 -12.46 6.81
N GLN A 70 3.10 -12.08 5.68
CA GLN A 70 4.44 -11.50 5.54
C GLN A 70 4.40 -10.35 4.55
N ILE A 71 5.40 -9.49 4.60
CA ILE A 71 5.59 -8.42 3.62
C ILE A 71 5.93 -9.05 2.27
N GLU A 72 5.03 -8.93 1.30
CA GLU A 72 5.16 -9.54 -0.03
C GLU A 72 4.51 -8.69 -1.13
N GLU A 73 4.77 -9.03 -2.40
CA GLU A 73 4.06 -8.42 -3.51
C GLU A 73 2.61 -8.91 -3.55
N GLY A 74 1.66 -8.00 -3.82
CA GLY A 74 0.26 -8.33 -3.93
C GLY A 74 -0.45 -7.54 -5.02
N PHE A 75 -1.38 -8.19 -5.69
CA PHE A 75 -2.26 -7.59 -6.68
C PHE A 75 -3.52 -8.46 -6.82
N LEU A 76 -4.51 -8.01 -7.57
CA LEU A 76 -5.70 -8.81 -7.79
C LEU A 76 -6.08 -8.88 -9.28
N PHE A 77 -6.80 -9.94 -9.60
CA PHE A 77 -7.56 -10.02 -10.84
C PHE A 77 -9.03 -9.90 -10.54
N TYR A 78 -9.77 -9.19 -11.40
CA TYR A 78 -11.21 -9.04 -11.28
C TYR A 78 -11.93 -9.14 -12.62
N GLY A 79 -13.25 -9.25 -12.59
CA GLY A 79 -14.10 -9.30 -13.77
C GLY A 79 -15.58 -9.36 -13.41
N SER A 80 -16.45 -9.07 -14.37
CA SER A 80 -17.90 -9.09 -14.20
C SER A 80 -18.54 -10.50 -14.35
N SER A 81 -17.73 -11.52 -14.65
CA SER A 81 -18.16 -12.90 -14.78
C SER A 81 -17.19 -13.84 -14.05
N LEU A 82 -17.72 -14.92 -13.45
CA LEU A 82 -16.92 -15.95 -12.80
C LEU A 82 -15.84 -16.55 -13.72
N ASN A 83 -16.15 -16.68 -15.00
CA ASN A 83 -15.25 -17.28 -15.99
C ASN A 83 -14.25 -16.27 -16.59
N ALA A 84 -14.41 -14.98 -16.31
CA ALA A 84 -13.61 -13.90 -16.87
C ALA A 84 -12.97 -13.01 -15.78
N VAL A 85 -12.39 -13.64 -14.74
CA VAL A 85 -11.64 -12.94 -13.68
C VAL A 85 -10.18 -12.78 -14.12
N ASN A 86 -9.92 -11.89 -15.07
CA ASN A 86 -8.64 -11.75 -15.77
C ASN A 86 -8.13 -10.30 -15.91
N THR A 87 -8.90 -9.29 -15.50
CA THR A 87 -8.44 -7.89 -15.49
C THR A 87 -7.53 -7.66 -14.30
N LEU A 88 -6.29 -7.26 -14.56
CA LEU A 88 -5.29 -6.99 -13.52
C LEU A 88 -5.54 -5.63 -12.85
N ALA A 89 -5.48 -5.59 -11.53
CA ALA A 89 -5.40 -4.35 -10.74
C ALA A 89 -4.24 -4.45 -9.74
N LEU A 90 -3.41 -3.40 -9.73
CA LEU A 90 -2.24 -3.29 -8.86
C LEU A 90 -2.60 -2.58 -7.55
N ASP A 91 -1.74 -2.70 -6.54
CA ASP A 91 -1.82 -1.90 -5.33
C ASP A 91 -1.75 -0.41 -5.67
N ASP A 92 -2.52 0.43 -4.98
CA ASP A 92 -2.63 1.87 -5.27
C ASP A 92 -1.31 2.64 -5.10
N ARG A 93 -0.33 2.05 -4.42
CA ARG A 93 1.03 2.57 -4.23
C ARG A 93 2.00 2.11 -5.33
N ASP A 94 1.61 1.14 -6.14
CA ASP A 94 2.43 0.58 -7.20
C ASP A 94 2.22 1.31 -8.53
N VAL A 95 3.29 1.33 -9.33
CA VAL A 95 3.23 1.73 -10.74
C VAL A 95 3.57 0.53 -11.63
N ALA A 96 3.12 0.54 -12.88
CA ALA A 96 3.26 -0.60 -13.78
C ALA A 96 4.69 -1.14 -13.92
N SER A 97 5.68 -0.25 -13.78
CA SER A 97 7.12 -0.56 -13.89
C SER A 97 7.78 -0.93 -12.56
N LYS A 98 7.14 -0.67 -11.42
CA LYS A 98 7.71 -0.90 -10.08
C LYS A 98 6.63 -1.37 -9.13
N LYS A 99 6.69 -2.64 -8.77
CA LYS A 99 5.89 -3.24 -7.71
C LYS A 99 6.69 -3.24 -6.42
N SER A 100 6.03 -2.96 -5.32
CA SER A 100 6.63 -2.98 -4.00
C SER A 100 6.03 -4.10 -3.16
N ARG A 101 6.53 -4.28 -1.96
CA ARG A 101 6.11 -5.34 -1.05
C ARG A 101 5.45 -4.72 0.17
N TYR A 102 4.26 -5.21 0.50
CA TYR A 102 3.43 -4.68 1.58
C TYR A 102 2.92 -5.82 2.48
N LEU A 103 2.61 -5.49 3.71
CA LEU A 103 1.86 -6.35 4.64
C LEU A 103 0.35 -6.16 4.42
N ASN A 104 -0.05 -4.89 4.27
CA ASN A 104 -1.42 -4.45 4.08
C ASN A 104 -1.59 -4.00 2.63
N HIS A 105 -2.20 -4.84 1.80
CA HIS A 105 -2.44 -4.55 0.38
C HIS A 105 -3.71 -3.74 0.22
N TYR A 106 -3.70 -2.79 -0.70
CA TYR A 106 -4.82 -1.89 -0.93
C TYR A 106 -4.96 -1.58 -2.42
N VAL A 107 -6.06 -2.01 -3.01
CA VAL A 107 -6.32 -1.90 -4.46
C VAL A 107 -7.67 -1.25 -4.70
N THR A 108 -7.70 -0.16 -5.46
CA THR A 108 -8.92 0.52 -5.86
C THR A 108 -9.32 0.16 -7.28
N LEU A 109 -10.48 -0.48 -7.42
CA LEU A 109 -11.12 -0.76 -8.70
C LEU A 109 -11.96 0.44 -9.12
N ARG A 110 -11.70 0.97 -10.30
CA ARG A 110 -12.36 2.16 -10.86
C ARG A 110 -13.08 1.82 -12.14
N ASN A 111 -13.97 2.72 -12.58
CA ASN A 111 -14.75 2.56 -13.80
C ASN A 111 -15.60 1.27 -13.81
N LEU A 112 -16.16 0.94 -12.65
CA LEU A 112 -17.09 -0.17 -12.52
C LEU A 112 -18.47 0.23 -13.04
N GLU A 113 -19.27 -0.76 -13.41
CA GLU A 113 -20.68 -0.57 -13.81
C GLU A 113 -21.58 -0.63 -12.59
N ALA A 114 -22.59 0.23 -12.55
CA ALA A 114 -23.55 0.29 -11.46
C ALA A 114 -24.50 -0.94 -11.44
N GLY A 115 -24.75 -1.47 -10.24
CA GLY A 115 -25.62 -2.62 -10.05
C GLY A 115 -25.05 -3.96 -10.51
N GLN A 116 -23.78 -4.00 -10.92
CA GLN A 116 -23.09 -5.17 -11.43
C GLN A 116 -22.41 -5.96 -10.31
N THR A 117 -22.39 -7.29 -10.44
CA THR A 117 -21.60 -8.16 -9.56
C THR A 117 -20.21 -8.34 -10.16
N TYR A 118 -19.20 -8.09 -9.34
CA TYR A 118 -17.79 -8.31 -9.68
C TYR A 118 -17.24 -9.47 -8.87
N PHE A 119 -16.40 -10.25 -9.53
CA PHE A 119 -15.67 -11.36 -8.95
C PHE A 119 -14.18 -11.01 -8.92
N PHE A 120 -13.48 -11.43 -7.87
CA PHE A 120 -12.04 -11.16 -7.78
C PHE A 120 -11.29 -12.30 -7.08
N LYS A 121 -10.03 -12.45 -7.41
CA LYS A 121 -9.06 -13.33 -6.77
C LYS A 121 -7.81 -12.53 -6.45
N LEU A 122 -7.25 -12.76 -5.29
CA LEU A 122 -6.03 -12.09 -4.86
C LEU A 122 -4.81 -12.92 -5.24
N VAL A 123 -3.72 -12.24 -5.56
CA VAL A 123 -2.41 -12.85 -5.70
C VAL A 123 -1.51 -12.21 -4.66
N SER A 124 -0.90 -13.02 -3.81
CA SER A 124 -0.07 -12.56 -2.70
C SER A 124 1.19 -13.42 -2.67
N GLY A 125 2.33 -12.81 -2.95
CA GLY A 125 3.58 -13.52 -3.20
C GLY A 125 3.45 -14.49 -4.39
N ARG A 126 3.63 -15.79 -4.14
CA ARG A 126 3.48 -16.84 -5.17
C ARG A 126 2.15 -17.60 -5.09
N GLY A 127 1.22 -17.13 -4.25
CA GLY A 127 -0.04 -17.82 -4.01
C GLY A 127 -1.25 -17.07 -4.56
N VAL A 128 -2.29 -17.82 -4.94
CA VAL A 128 -3.62 -17.29 -5.25
C VAL A 128 -4.53 -17.51 -4.04
N ILE A 129 -5.22 -16.45 -3.64
CA ILE A 129 -6.17 -16.45 -2.53
C ILE A 129 -7.57 -16.35 -3.13
N VAL A 130 -8.38 -17.34 -2.86
CA VAL A 130 -9.81 -17.46 -3.21
C VAL A 130 -10.56 -18.00 -2.00
N LYS A 131 -11.88 -18.07 -2.06
CA LYS A 131 -12.67 -18.71 -1.01
C LYS A 131 -12.25 -20.17 -0.78
N PRO A 132 -12.56 -20.77 0.38
CA PRO A 132 -12.19 -22.15 0.70
C PRO A 132 -12.66 -23.18 -0.33
N ASP A 133 -13.80 -22.95 -0.97
CA ASP A 133 -14.38 -23.77 -2.05
C ASP A 133 -13.67 -23.60 -3.40
N GLY A 134 -12.71 -22.70 -3.50
CA GLY A 134 -11.99 -22.38 -4.74
C GLY A 134 -12.68 -21.35 -5.63
N VAL A 135 -13.83 -20.83 -5.22
CA VAL A 135 -14.56 -19.80 -5.95
C VAL A 135 -13.96 -18.42 -5.68
N PRO A 136 -13.86 -17.51 -6.68
CA PRO A 136 -13.48 -16.12 -6.47
C PRO A 136 -14.36 -15.41 -5.43
N PHE A 137 -13.79 -14.42 -4.74
CA PHE A 137 -14.57 -13.49 -3.92
C PHE A 137 -15.47 -12.66 -4.82
N SER A 138 -16.52 -12.06 -4.26
CA SER A 138 -17.43 -11.22 -5.02
C SER A 138 -17.97 -10.07 -4.18
N PHE A 139 -18.31 -8.98 -4.85
CA PHE A 139 -19.10 -7.88 -4.33
C PHE A 139 -20.05 -7.38 -5.42
N LYS A 140 -21.07 -6.63 -5.03
CA LYS A 140 -22.00 -6.00 -5.96
C LYS A 140 -21.96 -4.50 -5.78
N THR A 141 -21.83 -3.76 -6.89
CA THR A 141 -21.90 -2.30 -6.88
C THR A 141 -23.34 -1.82 -6.64
N PRO A 142 -23.56 -0.71 -5.91
CA PRO A 142 -24.86 -0.06 -5.84
C PRO A 142 -25.36 0.37 -7.22
N ARG A 143 -26.68 0.53 -7.35
CA ARG A 143 -27.28 0.94 -8.63
C ARG A 143 -27.21 2.43 -8.89
N THR A 144 -27.28 3.23 -7.84
CA THR A 144 -27.35 4.69 -7.93
C THR A 144 -26.37 5.34 -6.97
N MET A 145 -25.84 6.48 -7.35
CA MET A 145 -25.19 7.36 -6.38
C MET A 145 -26.23 7.92 -5.42
N GLY A 146 -25.86 7.98 -4.16
CA GLY A 146 -26.69 8.65 -3.17
C GLY A 146 -26.68 10.18 -3.31
N ALA A 147 -27.59 10.81 -2.59
CA ALA A 147 -27.51 12.27 -2.40
C ALA A 147 -26.19 12.64 -1.71
N PRO A 148 -25.60 13.79 -2.03
CA PRO A 148 -24.43 14.29 -1.32
C PRO A 148 -24.71 14.35 0.18
N SER A 149 -23.79 13.80 0.98
CA SER A 149 -23.87 13.92 2.44
C SER A 149 -23.49 15.33 2.88
N SER A 150 -24.19 15.85 3.89
CA SER A 150 -23.80 17.08 4.58
C SER A 150 -22.72 16.85 5.64
N LEU A 151 -22.27 15.61 5.83
CA LEU A 151 -21.23 15.28 6.80
C LEU A 151 -19.88 15.81 6.35
N SER A 152 -19.17 16.45 7.28
CA SER A 152 -17.79 16.87 7.03
C SER A 152 -16.89 15.65 6.90
N PRO A 153 -15.85 15.70 6.03
CA PRO A 153 -14.91 14.58 5.87
C PRO A 153 -14.22 14.23 7.19
N ALA A 154 -14.09 12.96 7.48
CA ALA A 154 -13.25 12.50 8.58
C ALA A 154 -11.78 12.71 8.22
N HIS A 155 -11.00 13.29 9.11
CA HIS A 155 -9.58 13.52 8.88
C HIS A 155 -8.79 13.60 10.18
N GLY A 156 -7.50 13.32 10.08
CA GLY A 156 -6.58 13.35 11.21
C GLY A 156 -5.15 13.09 10.79
N THR A 157 -4.29 12.89 11.79
CA THR A 157 -2.87 12.62 11.57
C THR A 157 -2.43 11.42 12.39
N VAL A 158 -1.70 10.52 11.77
CA VAL A 158 -1.09 9.33 12.40
C VAL A 158 0.41 9.52 12.42
N LEU A 159 1.01 9.41 13.59
CA LEU A 159 2.45 9.53 13.78
C LEU A 159 3.03 8.22 14.32
N LYS A 160 4.30 8.01 14.04
CA LYS A 160 5.14 7.02 14.71
C LYS A 160 5.45 7.46 16.15
N GLU A 161 5.98 6.58 16.95
CA GLU A 161 6.49 6.96 18.29
C GLU A 161 7.62 8.00 18.22
N SER A 162 8.37 8.02 17.12
CA SER A 162 9.36 9.05 16.81
C SER A 162 8.78 10.40 16.40
N LEU A 163 7.42 10.52 16.35
CA LEU A 163 6.67 11.69 15.92
C LEU A 163 6.81 12.03 14.43
N ALA A 164 7.49 11.20 13.66
CA ALA A 164 7.43 11.27 12.20
C ALA A 164 6.06 10.79 11.70
N GLY A 165 5.62 11.25 10.53
CA GLY A 165 4.40 10.78 9.90
C GLY A 165 4.43 9.26 9.68
N GLU A 166 3.34 8.56 9.97
CA GLU A 166 3.15 7.17 9.60
C GLU A 166 2.65 7.12 8.16
N GLU A 167 3.57 6.91 7.22
CA GLU A 167 3.27 6.85 5.80
C GLU A 167 2.68 5.50 5.40
N ASN A 168 1.72 5.51 4.45
CA ASN A 168 1.11 4.31 3.89
C ASN A 168 0.38 3.41 4.91
N ALA A 169 0.07 3.91 6.10
CA ALA A 169 -0.81 3.20 7.01
C ALA A 169 -2.22 3.17 6.44
N LEU A 170 -2.87 2.01 6.50
CA LEU A 170 -4.26 1.87 6.08
C LEU A 170 -5.18 2.33 7.20
N VAL A 171 -6.04 3.30 6.92
CA VAL A 171 -7.09 3.78 7.81
C VAL A 171 -8.41 3.21 7.35
N LEU A 172 -9.07 2.43 8.19
CA LEU A 172 -10.37 1.80 7.97
C LEU A 172 -11.40 2.45 8.91
N LEU A 173 -12.46 3.01 8.36
CA LEU A 173 -13.56 3.61 9.11
C LEU A 173 -14.81 2.72 8.94
N ALA A 174 -15.29 2.17 10.03
CA ALA A 174 -16.46 1.31 10.08
C ALA A 174 -17.60 1.97 10.88
N VAL A 175 -18.80 1.92 10.31
CA VAL A 175 -20.06 2.24 10.95
C VAL A 175 -20.95 1.01 10.82
N ASP A 176 -21.66 0.63 11.89
CA ASP A 176 -22.48 -0.57 11.88
C ASP A 176 -23.51 -0.57 10.75
N ASN A 177 -23.67 -1.71 10.09
CA ASN A 177 -24.56 -1.94 8.94
C ASN A 177 -24.16 -1.25 7.64
N PHE A 178 -23.03 -0.54 7.57
CA PHE A 178 -22.52 0.09 6.35
C PHE A 178 -21.22 -0.57 5.87
N TYR A 179 -20.95 -0.46 4.58
CA TYR A 179 -19.63 -0.79 4.04
C TYR A 179 -18.59 0.16 4.63
N SER A 180 -17.47 -0.38 5.05
CA SER A 180 -16.35 0.40 5.57
C SER A 180 -15.80 1.36 4.52
N MET A 181 -15.30 2.48 4.97
CA MET A 181 -14.52 3.42 4.17
C MET A 181 -13.05 3.31 4.53
N SER A 182 -12.18 3.65 3.61
CA SER A 182 -10.74 3.49 3.82
C SER A 182 -9.92 4.48 3.03
N THR A 183 -8.71 4.73 3.51
CA THR A 183 -7.69 5.52 2.83
C THR A 183 -6.29 5.11 3.31
N LEU A 184 -5.26 5.52 2.57
CA LEU A 184 -3.88 5.43 3.02
C LEU A 184 -3.42 6.78 3.57
N THR A 185 -2.58 6.75 4.60
CA THR A 185 -1.93 7.97 5.11
C THR A 185 -0.87 8.46 4.13
N LYS A 186 -0.69 9.78 4.08
CA LYS A 186 0.40 10.44 3.34
C LYS A 186 1.72 10.33 4.10
N SER A 187 2.81 10.79 3.50
CA SER A 187 4.13 10.87 4.15
C SER A 187 4.16 11.73 5.42
N SER A 188 3.27 12.72 5.53
CA SER A 188 3.04 13.51 6.74
C SER A 188 2.26 12.77 7.84
N GLY A 189 1.72 11.58 7.55
CA GLY A 189 0.77 10.85 8.40
C GLY A 189 -0.67 11.34 8.29
N GLU A 190 -0.95 12.37 7.48
CA GLU A 190 -2.30 12.87 7.28
C GLU A 190 -3.16 11.88 6.49
N TRP A 191 -4.44 11.82 6.85
CA TRP A 191 -5.44 11.05 6.15
C TRP A 191 -6.76 11.80 6.07
N LEU A 192 -7.56 11.47 5.06
CA LEU A 192 -8.88 12.03 4.85
C LEU A 192 -9.80 10.96 4.24
N ILE A 193 -10.99 10.80 4.81
CA ILE A 193 -12.06 9.94 4.30
C ILE A 193 -13.30 10.81 4.09
N PRO A 194 -13.77 10.98 2.83
CA PRO A 194 -15.02 11.67 2.55
C PRO A 194 -16.21 10.87 3.10
N LEU A 195 -17.03 11.48 3.95
CA LEU A 195 -18.22 10.85 4.54
C LEU A 195 -19.47 11.06 3.66
N ASN A 196 -19.34 10.84 2.37
CA ASN A 196 -20.39 11.11 1.38
C ASN A 196 -20.98 9.86 0.74
N SER A 197 -20.48 8.68 1.06
CA SER A 197 -20.82 7.43 0.35
C SER A 197 -21.06 6.28 1.33
N PHE A 198 -22.10 6.41 2.15
CA PHE A 198 -22.50 5.31 3.04
C PHE A 198 -23.50 4.41 2.32
N PHE A 199 -23.14 3.16 2.09
CA PHE A 199 -24.00 2.13 1.53
C PHE A 199 -24.24 1.03 2.56
N GLU A 200 -25.50 0.71 2.82
CA GLU A 200 -25.86 -0.40 3.70
C GLU A 200 -25.38 -1.73 3.13
N THR A 201 -24.86 -2.58 3.99
CA THR A 201 -24.30 -3.89 3.58
C THR A 201 -25.35 -4.85 3.02
N GLN A 202 -26.61 -4.76 3.46
CA GLN A 202 -27.68 -5.66 3.04
C GLN A 202 -28.45 -5.15 1.82
N SER A 203 -28.86 -3.88 1.83
CA SER A 203 -29.72 -3.30 0.80
C SER A 203 -28.94 -2.69 -0.37
N LEU A 204 -27.68 -2.33 -0.17
CA LEU A 204 -26.86 -1.50 -1.07
C LEU A 204 -27.49 -0.12 -1.33
N GLU A 205 -28.38 0.32 -0.45
CA GLU A 205 -28.95 1.66 -0.52
C GLU A 205 -28.00 2.67 0.13
N ASN A 206 -27.93 3.85 -0.47
CA ASN A 206 -27.22 4.96 0.14
C ASN A 206 -28.08 5.55 1.26
N LYS A 207 -27.53 5.54 2.48
CA LYS A 207 -28.14 6.17 3.65
C LYS A 207 -27.07 6.91 4.43
N ILE A 208 -27.43 8.07 4.97
CA ILE A 208 -26.54 8.87 5.80
C ILE A 208 -26.79 8.48 7.25
N PRO A 209 -25.78 7.94 7.97
CA PRO A 209 -25.93 7.63 9.39
C PRO A 209 -26.07 8.92 10.19
N ALA A 210 -26.65 8.83 11.40
CA ALA A 210 -26.74 9.95 12.31
C ALA A 210 -25.35 10.46 12.71
N ASN A 211 -25.21 11.77 12.94
CA ASN A 211 -23.95 12.38 13.41
C ASN A 211 -23.44 11.77 14.73
N THR A 212 -24.33 11.20 15.53
CA THR A 212 -24.03 10.51 16.79
C THR A 212 -23.87 8.99 16.62
N ALA A 213 -23.91 8.49 15.38
CA ALA A 213 -23.69 7.07 15.14
C ALA A 213 -22.27 6.65 15.60
N ALA A 214 -22.21 5.51 16.27
CA ALA A 214 -20.95 4.95 16.72
C ALA A 214 -20.04 4.59 15.52
N VAL A 215 -18.79 4.92 15.65
CA VAL A 215 -17.78 4.65 14.64
C VAL A 215 -16.55 4.01 15.26
N LYS A 216 -15.97 3.08 14.52
CA LYS A 216 -14.67 2.48 14.82
C LYS A 216 -13.71 2.83 13.69
N ILE A 217 -12.57 3.42 14.03
CA ILE A 217 -11.47 3.61 13.09
C ILE A 217 -10.35 2.64 13.48
N GLU A 218 -9.87 1.90 12.52
CA GLU A 218 -8.76 0.98 12.67
C GLU A 218 -7.62 1.42 11.75
N ILE A 219 -6.43 1.55 12.29
CA ILE A 219 -5.25 2.01 11.57
C ILE A 219 -4.22 0.89 11.59
N LEU A 220 -3.82 0.43 10.42
CA LEU A 220 -2.89 -0.69 10.25
C LEU A 220 -1.60 -0.18 9.59
N SER A 221 -0.50 -0.29 10.30
CA SER A 221 0.84 0.04 9.80
C SER A 221 1.47 -1.13 9.06
N GLU A 222 2.39 -0.86 8.15
CA GLU A 222 3.23 -1.87 7.49
C GLU A 222 4.19 -2.58 8.47
N ASP A 223 4.49 -1.98 9.62
CA ASP A 223 5.28 -2.57 10.71
C ASP A 223 4.44 -3.51 11.62
N ASN A 224 3.25 -3.92 11.19
CA ASN A 224 2.32 -4.77 11.94
C ASN A 224 1.85 -4.15 13.27
N LYS A 225 1.96 -2.84 13.45
CA LYS A 225 1.33 -2.10 14.53
C LYS A 225 -0.09 -1.71 14.13
N ASN A 226 -0.99 -1.67 15.11
CA ASN A 226 -2.36 -1.22 14.88
C ASN A 226 -2.81 -0.26 15.96
N SER A 227 -3.73 0.61 15.60
CA SER A 227 -4.45 1.49 16.52
C SER A 227 -5.94 1.38 16.26
N VAL A 228 -6.72 1.43 17.33
CA VAL A 228 -8.18 1.45 17.26
C VAL A 228 -8.68 2.71 17.94
N LEU A 229 -9.53 3.46 17.21
CA LEU A 229 -10.25 4.60 17.75
C LEU A 229 -11.74 4.26 17.77
N THR A 230 -12.40 4.55 18.88
CA THR A 230 -13.85 4.45 19.03
C THR A 230 -14.43 5.81 19.35
N GLY A 231 -15.61 6.11 18.81
CA GLY A 231 -16.26 7.40 19.01
C GLY A 231 -17.54 7.54 18.22
N GLN A 232 -17.88 8.78 17.88
CA GLN A 232 -19.04 9.13 17.05
C GLN A 232 -18.60 9.88 15.80
N ILE A 233 -19.43 9.88 14.76
CA ILE A 233 -19.13 10.54 13.48
C ILE A 233 -18.80 12.02 13.65
N ASN A 234 -19.52 12.74 14.51
CA ASN A 234 -19.29 14.17 14.78
C ASN A 234 -17.93 14.50 15.43
N GLN A 235 -17.19 13.49 15.89
CA GLN A 235 -15.87 13.65 16.50
C GLN A 235 -14.70 13.46 15.51
N LEU A 236 -15.01 13.25 14.23
CA LEU A 236 -14.01 12.86 13.22
C LEU A 236 -13.52 14.03 12.35
N SER A 237 -14.04 15.23 12.51
CA SER A 237 -13.76 16.37 11.60
C SER A 237 -13.32 17.66 12.32
N PRO A 238 -12.05 17.74 12.72
CA PRO A 238 -10.97 16.75 12.75
C PRO A 238 -11.11 15.76 13.92
N VAL A 239 -10.39 14.65 13.84
CA VAL A 239 -10.11 13.84 15.04
C VAL A 239 -9.26 14.70 15.98
N ALA A 240 -9.79 14.98 17.18
CA ALA A 240 -9.22 15.98 18.09
C ALA A 240 -7.82 15.62 18.62
N SER A 241 -7.43 14.33 18.57
CA SER A 241 -6.16 13.85 19.10
C SER A 241 -5.23 13.42 17.96
N THR A 242 -3.94 13.74 18.09
CA THR A 242 -2.90 13.12 17.26
C THR A 242 -2.78 11.66 17.63
N ILE A 243 -2.86 10.80 16.63
CA ILE A 243 -2.85 9.35 16.81
C ILE A 243 -1.40 8.87 16.74
N ILE A 244 -0.90 8.23 17.81
CA ILE A 244 0.38 7.51 17.79
C ILE A 244 0.07 6.05 17.46
N ILE A 245 0.65 5.54 16.38
CA ILE A 245 0.42 4.16 15.95
C ILE A 245 0.81 3.16 17.05
N GLY A 246 -0.02 2.14 17.27
CA GLY A 246 0.16 1.17 18.33
C GLY A 246 -0.60 1.50 19.62
N ARG A 247 -1.30 2.65 19.70
CA ARG A 247 -2.15 3.04 20.84
C ARG A 247 -3.62 3.08 20.45
N ASN A 248 -4.49 2.75 21.39
CA ASN A 248 -5.94 2.81 21.20
C ASN A 248 -6.52 4.07 21.86
N TYR A 249 -7.59 4.62 21.28
CA TYR A 249 -8.21 5.87 21.69
C TYR A 249 -9.72 5.71 21.83
N ASP A 250 -10.29 6.30 22.87
CA ASP A 250 -11.72 6.50 22.99
C ASP A 250 -12.02 8.00 22.90
N LEU A 251 -12.62 8.41 21.80
CA LEU A 251 -12.94 9.81 21.55
C LEU A 251 -14.07 10.32 22.45
N ASN A 252 -14.93 9.41 23.00
CA ASN A 252 -16.03 9.77 23.88
C ASN A 252 -15.55 10.24 25.26
N THR A 253 -14.38 9.78 25.70
CA THR A 253 -13.79 10.11 27.02
C THR A 253 -12.80 11.27 26.97
N GLY A 254 -12.81 12.08 25.92
CA GLY A 254 -11.89 13.21 25.76
C GLY A 254 -10.47 12.80 25.40
N GLY A 255 -10.30 11.65 24.73
CA GLY A 255 -9.03 11.21 24.19
C GLY A 255 -8.14 10.42 25.18
N ASN A 256 -8.72 9.87 26.23
CA ASN A 256 -7.96 8.97 27.11
C ASN A 256 -7.52 7.72 26.35
N VAL A 257 -6.20 7.49 26.34
CA VAL A 257 -5.58 6.29 25.76
C VAL A 257 -6.02 5.07 26.57
N LEU A 258 -6.90 4.23 26.00
CA LEU A 258 -7.15 2.91 26.54
C LEU A 258 -5.93 2.03 26.26
N SER A 259 -5.09 1.86 27.24
CA SER A 259 -3.95 0.94 27.16
C SER A 259 -4.48 -0.47 26.89
N ALA A 260 -4.18 -1.04 25.71
CA ALA A 260 -4.30 -2.48 25.53
C ALA A 260 -3.36 -3.15 26.54
N GLN A 261 -3.91 -3.93 27.46
CA GLN A 261 -3.13 -4.78 28.36
C GLN A 261 -2.41 -5.86 27.54
N ASN A 262 -1.21 -5.55 27.09
CA ASN A 262 -0.18 -6.57 26.94
C ASN A 262 0.77 -6.37 28.11
N SER A 263 0.81 -7.36 28.99
CA SER A 263 1.66 -7.40 30.18
C SER A 263 3.13 -7.26 29.81
N ALA A 264 3.64 -6.05 29.89
CA ALA A 264 5.05 -5.77 30.04
C ALA A 264 5.14 -4.47 30.84
N SER A 265 5.63 -4.60 32.04
CA SER A 265 6.12 -3.61 33.01
C SER A 265 5.76 -2.14 32.72
N ALA A 266 4.86 -1.60 33.51
CA ALA A 266 4.60 -0.17 33.63
C ALA A 266 5.91 0.54 34.02
N SER A 267 6.63 1.05 33.02
CA SER A 267 7.56 2.14 33.26
C SER A 267 6.71 3.40 33.44
N SER A 268 6.68 3.90 34.64
CA SER A 268 6.12 5.21 34.97
C SER A 268 6.83 6.25 34.10
N PHE A 269 6.18 6.70 33.01
CA PHE A 269 6.65 7.86 32.28
C PHE A 269 6.48 9.08 33.19
N SER A 270 7.57 9.50 33.79
CA SER A 270 7.68 10.84 34.32
C SER A 270 7.32 11.80 33.18
N LYS A 271 6.22 12.55 33.34
CA LYS A 271 5.77 13.56 32.36
C LYS A 271 6.84 14.64 32.32
N THR A 272 7.77 14.47 31.38
CA THR A 272 8.86 15.40 31.17
C THR A 272 8.37 16.54 30.27
N VAL A 273 8.73 17.76 30.59
CA VAL A 273 8.50 18.93 29.74
C VAL A 273 9.20 18.70 28.39
N ASP A 274 8.49 18.81 27.26
CA ASP A 274 9.08 18.68 25.93
C ASP A 274 8.34 19.48 24.86
N ILE A 275 9.05 19.81 23.77
CA ILE A 275 8.50 20.34 22.54
C ILE A 275 8.31 19.15 21.59
N ILE A 276 7.06 18.76 21.35
CA ILE A 276 6.72 17.60 20.51
C ILE A 276 6.90 17.92 19.01
N TYR A 277 6.46 19.12 18.63
CA TYR A 277 6.55 19.60 17.25
C TYR A 277 6.81 21.10 17.20
N PRO A 278 7.71 21.56 16.36
CA PRO A 278 8.60 20.84 15.45
C PRO A 278 9.63 19.96 16.15
N VAL A 279 10.08 18.90 15.43
CA VAL A 279 11.23 18.08 15.85
C VAL A 279 12.52 18.85 15.59
N GLU A 280 13.56 18.62 16.40
CA GLU A 280 14.87 19.25 16.22
C GLU A 280 15.41 19.05 14.79
N GLY A 281 15.77 20.13 14.13
CA GLY A 281 16.33 20.13 12.78
C GLY A 281 15.33 19.83 11.66
N SER A 282 14.02 19.74 11.95
CA SER A 282 13.03 19.37 10.93
C SER A 282 12.86 20.42 9.84
N LEU A 283 12.61 19.95 8.61
CA LEU A 283 12.19 20.77 7.47
C LEU A 283 10.67 20.79 7.40
N ILE A 284 10.06 21.96 7.50
CA ILE A 284 8.61 22.12 7.55
C ILE A 284 8.12 22.81 6.29
N PRO A 285 7.30 22.16 5.47
CA PRO A 285 6.63 22.79 4.34
C PRO A 285 5.48 23.67 4.87
N GLY A 286 5.41 24.90 4.42
CA GLY A 286 4.38 25.86 4.84
C GLY A 286 4.85 26.80 5.94
N ARG A 287 4.27 28.02 5.96
CA ARG A 287 4.77 29.15 6.73
C ARG A 287 4.13 29.34 8.11
N THR A 288 3.12 28.56 8.46
CA THR A 288 2.42 28.63 9.76
C THR A 288 2.44 27.26 10.45
N PRO A 289 3.58 26.79 10.98
CA PRO A 289 3.63 25.54 11.70
C PRO A 289 2.81 25.61 12.99
N LEU A 290 2.01 24.59 13.26
CA LEU A 290 1.40 24.40 14.56
C LEU A 290 2.46 23.86 15.52
N ILE A 291 2.81 24.62 16.55
CA ILE A 291 3.78 24.23 17.57
C ILE A 291 3.05 23.48 18.69
N LYS A 292 3.56 22.34 19.12
CA LYS A 292 2.97 21.49 20.16
C LYS A 292 4.01 21.00 21.15
N GLY A 293 3.57 20.76 22.38
CA GLY A 293 4.42 20.15 23.38
C GLY A 293 3.65 19.64 24.58
N VAL A 294 4.41 19.16 25.55
CA VAL A 294 3.92 18.70 26.85
C VAL A 294 4.59 19.48 27.98
N ALA A 295 3.84 19.73 29.04
CA ALA A 295 4.30 20.35 30.27
C ALA A 295 3.51 19.74 31.44
N LEU A 296 3.69 20.25 32.64
CA LEU A 296 2.84 19.84 33.75
C LEU A 296 1.38 20.24 33.50
N PRO A 297 0.40 19.40 33.85
CA PRO A 297 -1.01 19.74 33.76
C PRO A 297 -1.31 21.11 34.37
N GLN A 298 -2.05 21.92 33.64
CA GLN A 298 -2.47 23.29 34.04
C GLN A 298 -1.31 24.25 34.33
N SER A 299 -0.06 23.92 33.97
CA SER A 299 1.08 24.82 34.10
C SER A 299 1.10 25.87 32.99
N GLN A 300 1.68 27.02 33.29
CA GLN A 300 1.95 28.03 32.28
C GLN A 300 3.19 27.68 31.47
N VAL A 301 3.08 27.85 30.16
CA VAL A 301 4.13 27.68 29.18
C VAL A 301 4.36 28.99 28.46
N PHE A 302 5.53 29.58 28.64
CA PHE A 302 5.98 30.75 27.91
C PHE A 302 6.69 30.29 26.66
N ILE A 303 6.16 30.62 25.49
CA ILE A 303 6.74 30.29 24.20
C ILE A 303 7.31 31.52 23.51
N THR A 304 8.48 31.36 22.93
CA THR A 304 9.10 32.38 22.07
C THR A 304 9.58 31.71 20.79
N VAL A 305 9.15 32.22 19.65
CA VAL A 305 9.61 31.79 18.32
C VAL A 305 10.45 32.90 17.71
N ASN A 306 11.72 32.62 17.54
CA ASN A 306 12.67 33.55 16.92
C ASN A 306 12.76 33.27 15.41
N SER A 307 12.49 34.28 14.64
CA SER A 307 12.56 34.39 13.20
C SER A 307 13.15 35.77 12.88
N SER A 308 13.04 36.27 11.66
CA SER A 308 13.25 37.70 11.34
C SER A 308 12.40 38.61 12.25
N LYS A 309 11.26 38.11 12.71
CA LYS A 309 10.37 38.70 13.71
C LYS A 309 10.20 37.71 14.87
N THR A 310 10.26 38.22 16.11
CA THR A 310 10.06 37.38 17.30
C THR A 310 8.57 37.33 17.68
N PHE A 311 8.03 36.13 17.87
CA PHE A 311 6.70 35.88 18.37
C PHE A 311 6.75 35.34 19.80
N SER A 312 5.98 35.88 20.71
CA SER A 312 5.90 35.39 22.09
C SER A 312 4.46 35.27 22.54
N ALA A 313 4.18 34.18 23.28
CA ALA A 313 2.87 33.92 23.88
C ALA A 313 3.01 33.23 25.22
N THR A 314 1.99 33.33 26.04
CA THR A 314 1.81 32.54 27.27
C THR A 314 0.61 31.66 27.08
N LEU A 315 0.81 30.35 27.27
CA LEU A 315 -0.19 29.30 27.11
C LEU A 315 -0.38 28.61 28.46
N THR A 316 -1.52 27.96 28.63
CA THR A 316 -1.75 27.03 29.74
C THR A 316 -1.87 25.62 29.19
N ALA A 317 -1.08 24.69 29.72
CA ALA A 317 -1.20 23.28 29.39
C ALA A 317 -2.57 22.75 29.86
N ASP A 318 -3.19 21.86 29.09
CA ASP A 318 -4.46 21.25 29.45
C ASP A 318 -4.34 20.29 30.66
N ARG A 319 -5.45 19.61 31.01
CA ARG A 319 -5.49 18.67 32.13
C ARG A 319 -4.56 17.47 31.95
N ASP A 320 -4.21 17.18 30.69
CA ASP A 320 -3.30 16.10 30.32
C ASP A 320 -1.87 16.58 30.12
N GLY A 321 -1.64 17.90 30.28
CA GLY A 321 -0.36 18.55 30.13
C GLY A 321 0.03 18.85 28.69
N ASN A 322 -0.87 18.76 27.73
CA ASN A 322 -0.58 19.13 26.36
C ASN A 322 -0.81 20.62 26.16
N TRP A 323 -0.02 21.23 25.30
CA TRP A 323 -0.20 22.61 24.86
C TRP A 323 0.06 22.74 23.37
N SER A 324 -0.58 23.71 22.74
CA SER A 324 -0.37 24.01 21.33
C SER A 324 -0.39 25.52 21.07
N TYR A 325 0.41 25.96 20.12
CA TYR A 325 0.49 27.34 19.69
C TYR A 325 0.48 27.44 18.18
N LEU A 326 -0.49 28.18 17.66
CA LEU A 326 -0.54 28.55 16.25
C LEU A 326 0.01 29.96 16.11
N LEU A 327 0.99 30.15 15.23
CA LEU A 327 1.55 31.47 14.98
C LEU A 327 0.50 32.40 14.35
N PRO A 328 0.43 33.66 14.78
CA PRO A 328 -0.53 34.64 14.24
C PRO A 328 -0.18 35.11 12.81
N GLU A 329 1.07 34.92 12.39
CA GLU A 329 1.58 35.35 11.10
C GLU A 329 2.47 34.27 10.48
N ASN A 330 2.69 34.36 9.17
CA ASN A 330 3.57 33.48 8.43
C ASN A 330 5.04 33.72 8.83
N LEU A 331 5.77 32.63 9.03
CA LEU A 331 7.23 32.67 9.11
C LEU A 331 7.84 32.84 7.72
N GLU A 332 9.02 33.39 7.65
CA GLU A 332 9.83 33.45 6.45
C GLU A 332 10.42 32.07 6.13
N LEU A 333 10.93 31.91 4.91
CA LEU A 333 11.71 30.70 4.57
C LEU A 333 13.06 30.77 5.26
N GLY A 334 13.53 29.66 5.80
CA GLY A 334 14.82 29.57 6.46
C GLY A 334 14.75 29.00 7.88
N ALA A 335 15.84 29.16 8.62
CA ALA A 335 15.99 28.60 9.96
C ALA A 335 15.27 29.44 11.02
N HIS A 336 14.62 28.76 11.96
CA HIS A 336 13.88 29.32 13.09
C HIS A 336 14.20 28.57 14.37
N THR A 337 13.97 29.22 15.50
CA THR A 337 14.20 28.63 16.82
C THR A 337 12.99 28.86 17.71
N ILE A 338 12.52 27.80 18.35
CA ILE A 338 11.50 27.86 19.40
C ILE A 338 12.17 27.69 20.75
N THR A 339 11.82 28.55 21.70
CA THR A 339 12.21 28.43 23.10
C THR A 339 10.95 28.41 23.94
N ILE A 340 10.82 27.41 24.83
CA ILE A 340 9.76 27.39 25.83
C ILE A 340 10.38 27.49 27.23
N ARG A 341 9.66 28.14 28.15
CA ARG A 341 9.95 28.15 29.57
C ARG A 341 8.70 27.74 30.34
N THR A 342 8.84 26.81 31.26
CA THR A 342 7.80 26.33 32.15
C THR A 342 8.39 25.78 33.42
N LYS A 343 7.57 25.30 34.35
CA LYS A 343 8.05 24.64 35.58
C LYS A 343 7.95 23.14 35.48
N ASP A 344 8.92 22.43 36.06
CA ASP A 344 8.87 20.97 36.24
C ASP A 344 8.05 20.58 37.49
N ASN A 345 7.94 19.29 37.76
CA ASN A 345 7.23 18.71 38.90
C ASN A 345 7.81 19.07 40.28
N GLN A 346 9.00 19.67 40.30
CA GLN A 346 9.68 20.18 41.50
C GLN A 346 9.53 21.70 41.63
N GLY A 347 8.81 22.34 40.72
CA GLY A 347 8.61 23.80 40.66
C GLY A 347 9.83 24.57 40.10
N LYS A 348 10.86 23.85 39.61
CA LYS A 348 12.04 24.43 39.00
C LYS A 348 11.73 24.87 37.58
N GLU A 349 12.25 26.01 37.15
CA GLU A 349 12.12 26.49 35.79
C GLU A 349 12.93 25.63 34.82
N VAL A 350 12.26 25.17 33.75
CA VAL A 350 12.84 24.40 32.64
C VAL A 350 12.74 25.22 31.40
N THR A 351 13.87 25.36 30.68
CA THR A 351 13.92 26.00 29.37
C THR A 351 14.34 24.94 28.34
N LEU A 352 13.54 24.82 27.26
CA LEU A 352 13.85 23.97 26.14
C LEU A 352 13.90 24.79 24.86
N THR A 353 14.81 24.45 23.98
CA THR A 353 14.99 25.10 22.68
C THR A 353 14.96 24.05 21.57
N ARG A 354 14.32 24.38 20.43
CA ARG A 354 14.23 23.57 19.22
C ARG A 354 14.53 24.42 18.00
N ASN A 355 15.33 23.90 17.11
CA ASN A 355 15.62 24.50 15.82
C ASN A 355 14.82 23.78 14.73
N PHE A 356 14.31 24.50 13.74
CA PHE A 356 13.63 23.97 12.58
C PHE A 356 13.80 24.89 11.39
N THR A 357 13.48 24.43 10.19
CA THR A 357 13.61 25.20 8.96
C THR A 357 12.30 25.21 8.20
N ILE A 358 11.79 26.38 7.84
CA ILE A 358 10.66 26.54 6.93
C ILE A 358 11.16 26.43 5.50
N VAL A 359 10.61 25.52 4.73
CA VAL A 359 10.89 25.32 3.30
C VAL A 359 9.70 25.75 2.45
N ALA A 360 9.97 26.14 1.21
CA ALA A 360 8.90 26.44 0.25
C ALA A 360 8.00 25.21 0.08
N ASN A 361 6.70 25.45 0.02
CA ASN A 361 5.75 24.39 -0.29
C ASN A 361 5.70 24.21 -1.82
N ASP A 362 6.59 23.39 -2.37
CA ASP A 362 6.65 23.11 -3.81
C ASP A 362 5.39 22.40 -4.36
N ASN A 363 4.42 22.08 -3.49
CA ASN A 363 3.15 21.47 -3.86
C ASN A 363 2.00 22.46 -4.11
N ALA A 364 2.23 23.77 -3.99
CA ALA A 364 1.25 24.76 -4.41
C ALA A 364 1.31 24.93 -5.94
N GLY A 365 0.68 24.00 -6.68
CA GLY A 365 0.40 24.17 -8.09
C GLY A 365 1.44 23.63 -9.06
N ARG A 366 1.80 22.36 -8.99
CA ARG A 366 2.17 21.63 -10.19
C ARG A 366 0.90 21.27 -10.97
N VAL A 367 0.33 22.27 -11.62
CA VAL A 367 -0.35 22.06 -12.89
C VAL A 367 0.76 21.55 -13.83
N LEU A 368 0.56 20.37 -14.42
CA LEU A 368 1.37 19.89 -15.55
C LEU A 368 1.23 20.91 -16.69
N GLY A 369 2.12 21.89 -16.70
CA GLY A 369 2.29 22.87 -17.75
C GLY A 369 3.70 22.70 -18.29
N GLU A 370 3.77 22.45 -19.57
CA GLU A 370 4.90 22.31 -20.47
C GLU A 370 6.21 22.97 -20.02
N ALA A 371 7.31 22.22 -20.17
CA ALA A 371 8.66 22.72 -20.06
C ALA A 371 8.90 23.80 -21.10
N THR A 372 8.83 25.07 -20.70
CA THR A 372 9.31 26.17 -21.53
C THR A 372 10.78 26.43 -21.14
N ASN A 373 11.68 26.01 -21.98
CA ASN A 373 13.08 26.46 -21.93
C ASN A 373 13.10 27.98 -22.20
N SER A 374 13.39 28.76 -21.19
CA SER A 374 13.72 30.18 -21.36
C SER A 374 15.17 30.33 -21.77
N ALA A 375 15.42 30.44 -23.06
CA ALA A 375 16.63 31.07 -23.58
C ALA A 375 16.25 32.48 -24.01
N THR A 376 16.80 33.46 -23.32
CA THR A 376 16.76 34.87 -23.67
C THR A 376 17.58 35.11 -24.93
N LEU A 377 16.95 35.52 -26.04
CA LEU A 377 17.62 36.26 -27.11
C LEU A 377 16.66 37.31 -27.67
N THR A 378 17.13 38.54 -27.59
CA THR A 378 16.63 39.76 -28.21
C THR A 378 16.69 39.66 -29.73
N GLY A 379 15.61 40.02 -30.44
CA GLY A 379 15.63 40.11 -31.90
C GLY A 379 14.32 40.62 -32.50
N THR A 380 14.39 41.73 -33.14
CA THR A 380 13.50 42.65 -33.85
C THR A 380 12.49 41.98 -34.81
N PRO A 381 11.28 42.53 -35.05
CA PRO A 381 10.20 41.92 -35.85
C PRO A 381 10.37 42.12 -37.33
N THR A 382 10.04 41.12 -38.16
CA THR A 382 9.82 41.29 -39.59
C THR A 382 8.76 40.32 -40.13
N LEU A 383 7.66 40.92 -40.60
CA LEU A 383 6.70 40.53 -41.65
C LEU A 383 6.23 39.06 -41.84
N THR A 384 4.93 38.98 -41.82
CA THR A 384 3.98 37.92 -42.25
C THR A 384 4.26 37.32 -43.62
N PRO A 385 4.06 36.01 -43.83
CA PRO A 385 3.37 35.54 -45.02
C PRO A 385 2.21 34.59 -44.74
N THR A 386 1.29 34.63 -45.64
CA THR A 386 0.02 33.99 -45.96
C THR A 386 -0.02 32.46 -45.77
N PRO A 387 -1.19 31.86 -45.40
CA PRO A 387 -1.31 30.43 -45.13
C PRO A 387 -1.34 29.60 -46.42
N THR A 388 -0.47 28.60 -46.49
CA THR A 388 -0.55 27.54 -47.52
C THR A 388 -1.16 26.29 -46.86
N THR A 389 -2.23 25.80 -47.43
CA THR A 389 -2.88 24.54 -47.10
C THR A 389 -1.91 23.37 -47.26
N SER A 390 -1.66 22.63 -46.20
CA SER A 390 -0.93 21.37 -46.25
C SER A 390 -1.82 20.19 -45.86
N SER A 391 -1.76 19.17 -46.69
CA SER A 391 -2.48 17.92 -46.68
C SER A 391 -2.34 17.13 -45.38
N VAL A 392 -3.47 16.60 -44.94
CA VAL A 392 -3.59 15.63 -43.81
C VAL A 392 -2.81 14.37 -44.18
N PRO A 393 -1.88 13.89 -43.35
CA PRO A 393 -1.34 12.54 -43.49
C PRO A 393 -2.33 11.52 -42.91
N THR A 394 -2.70 10.56 -43.72
CA THR A 394 -3.48 9.38 -43.38
C THR A 394 -2.73 8.59 -42.28
N ALA A 395 -3.39 8.36 -41.16
CA ALA A 395 -2.86 7.53 -40.07
C ALA A 395 -2.75 6.08 -40.57
N THR A 396 -1.54 5.60 -40.67
CA THR A 396 -1.23 4.17 -40.84
C THR A 396 -1.55 3.47 -39.54
N ALA A 397 -2.47 2.52 -39.55
CA ALA A 397 -2.81 1.69 -38.38
C ALA A 397 -1.56 0.96 -37.91
N SER A 398 -1.09 1.30 -36.73
CA SER A 398 -0.05 0.56 -36.02
C SER A 398 -0.63 -0.78 -35.59
N ALA A 399 0.00 -1.87 -36.01
CA ALA A 399 -0.35 -3.23 -35.59
C ALA A 399 -0.27 -3.33 -34.10
N ALA A 400 -1.31 -3.91 -33.47
CA ALA A 400 -1.34 -4.22 -32.06
C ALA A 400 -0.16 -5.10 -31.68
N PRO A 401 0.50 -4.89 -30.53
CA PRO A 401 1.56 -5.76 -30.07
C PRO A 401 0.96 -7.15 -29.79
N THR A 402 1.40 -8.14 -30.54
CA THR A 402 1.12 -9.55 -30.26
C THR A 402 1.77 -9.90 -28.94
N ILE A 403 0.96 -10.32 -27.96
CA ILE A 403 1.42 -10.90 -26.71
C ILE A 403 2.26 -12.15 -27.06
N PRO A 404 3.51 -12.30 -26.61
CA PRO A 404 4.24 -13.53 -26.82
C PRO A 404 3.51 -14.66 -26.10
N VAL A 405 3.00 -15.59 -26.87
CA VAL A 405 2.53 -16.88 -26.35
C VAL A 405 3.70 -17.49 -25.57
N ALA A 406 3.49 -17.88 -24.32
CA ALA A 406 4.48 -18.49 -23.47
C ALA A 406 5.14 -19.65 -24.24
N GLY A 407 6.37 -19.43 -24.68
CA GLY A 407 7.11 -20.37 -25.49
C GLY A 407 7.30 -21.68 -24.73
N VAL A 408 7.06 -22.79 -25.41
CA VAL A 408 7.44 -24.12 -24.96
C VAL A 408 8.90 -24.02 -24.55
N SER A 409 9.23 -24.35 -23.28
CA SER A 409 10.59 -24.22 -22.77
C SER A 409 11.58 -24.93 -23.72
N ALA A 410 12.71 -24.27 -24.02
CA ALA A 410 13.75 -24.79 -24.91
C ALA A 410 14.34 -26.17 -24.48
N PHE A 411 13.98 -26.66 -23.31
CA PHE A 411 14.32 -27.95 -22.77
C PHE A 411 13.65 -29.14 -23.49
N LEU A 412 12.46 -28.98 -24.06
CA LEU A 412 11.77 -30.06 -24.78
C LEU A 412 12.50 -30.49 -26.03
N PRO A 413 12.94 -29.64 -26.95
CA PRO A 413 13.72 -30.05 -28.12
C PRO A 413 15.10 -30.60 -27.74
N ALA A 414 15.74 -30.13 -26.67
CA ALA A 414 17.02 -30.66 -26.19
C ALA A 414 16.91 -32.11 -25.68
N ILE A 415 15.82 -32.44 -24.99
CA ILE A 415 15.58 -33.82 -24.49
C ILE A 415 15.28 -34.78 -25.65
N PHE A 416 14.48 -34.35 -26.65
CA PHE A 416 14.24 -35.17 -27.83
C PHE A 416 15.52 -35.36 -28.63
N GLY A 417 16.35 -34.31 -28.81
CA GLY A 417 17.64 -34.41 -29.48
C GLY A 417 18.59 -35.39 -28.78
N LEU A 418 18.70 -35.38 -27.47
CA LEU A 418 19.53 -36.30 -26.70
C LEU A 418 19.03 -37.74 -26.78
N SER A 419 17.72 -37.97 -26.81
CA SER A 419 17.14 -39.30 -26.98
C SER A 419 17.45 -39.89 -28.35
N PHE A 420 17.44 -39.12 -29.42
CA PHE A 420 17.83 -39.56 -30.76
C PHE A 420 19.34 -39.86 -30.87
N ILE A 421 20.18 -39.09 -30.20
CA ILE A 421 21.62 -39.32 -30.16
C ILE A 421 21.94 -40.67 -29.44
N ILE A 422 21.29 -40.93 -28.30
CA ILE A 422 21.45 -42.14 -27.53
C ILE A 422 20.94 -43.35 -28.33
N ALA A 423 19.80 -43.24 -29.00
CA ALA A 423 19.27 -44.29 -29.87
C ALA A 423 20.17 -44.54 -31.07
N GLY A 424 20.72 -43.48 -31.70
CA GLY A 424 21.67 -43.59 -32.80
C GLY A 424 22.98 -44.26 -32.41
N LEU A 425 23.57 -43.93 -31.25
CA LEU A 425 24.75 -44.57 -30.71
C LEU A 425 24.48 -46.05 -30.36
N GLY A 426 23.28 -46.38 -29.88
CA GLY A 426 22.88 -47.75 -29.59
C GLY A 426 22.86 -48.64 -30.87
N VAL A 427 22.37 -48.10 -31.99
CA VAL A 427 22.38 -48.80 -33.30
C VAL A 427 23.80 -48.99 -33.82
N LEU A 428 24.67 -47.97 -33.66
CA LEU A 428 26.08 -48.04 -34.12
C LEU A 428 26.93 -49.04 -33.31
N LEU A 429 26.55 -49.34 -32.07
CA LEU A 429 27.23 -50.34 -31.22
C LEU A 429 26.73 -51.81 -31.45
N VAL A 430 25.63 -51.98 -32.18
CA VAL A 430 25.00 -53.28 -32.44
C VAL A 430 25.35 -53.83 -33.85
N PHE A 431 25.73 -52.97 -34.78
CA PHE A 431 26.20 -53.26 -36.11
C PHE A 431 27.72 -53.00 -36.20
#